data_2c80196ed0c82ed93a0fa01f2abf6d02
#
_entry.id   2c80196ed0c82ed93a0fa01f2abf6d02
#
_cell.length_a   1.000
_cell.length_b   1.000
_cell.length_c   1.000
_cell.angle_alpha   90.00
_cell.angle_beta   90.00
_cell.angle_gamma   90.00
#
_symmetry.space_group_name_H-M   'P 1'
#
loop_
_entity.id
_entity.type
_entity.pdbx_description
1 polymer ?
#
loop_
_entity_poly.entity_id
_entity_poly.type
_entity_poly.pdbx_seq_one_letter_code
_entity_poly.pdbx_strand_id
1 'polypeptide(L)'
;GFVFARPETGKTTFLSHIATFMAGQTDRPILWFNNEEQGEKVRVRSYQSTLGLTTPQLFKHVDDNERRYLEATKGNILLYDDASIYRGDVETIIKEHQPSLVIFDQIDKIRGFDADRPDLVFGRIYQWARELAKLHCPIIGTCQSDGTGEGVKWLTMSHVAEAKTSKQAEADWILGIGKSNEGGTEDVRFFNISKNKLM
;
A
#
# COMPACT_ATOMS: atom_id res chain seq x y z
N GLY A 1 -2.87 -6.63 7.03
CA GLY A 1 -3.04 -5.34 7.70
C GLY A 1 -3.18 -4.19 6.73
N PHE A 2 -3.32 -2.97 7.23
CA PHE A 2 -3.41 -1.80 6.35
C PHE A 2 -2.73 -0.54 6.92
N VAL A 3 -2.39 0.35 5.98
CA VAL A 3 -1.83 1.68 6.24
C VAL A 3 -2.88 2.74 5.89
N PHE A 4 -3.08 3.72 6.75
CA PHE A 4 -3.99 4.82 6.47
C PHE A 4 -3.34 6.17 6.73
N ALA A 5 -3.72 7.16 5.93
CA ALA A 5 -3.23 8.54 6.03
C ALA A 5 -4.15 9.49 5.27
N ARG A 6 -3.98 10.78 5.48
CA ARG A 6 -4.56 11.79 4.60
C ARG A 6 -3.94 11.69 3.18
N PRO A 7 -4.62 12.19 2.14
CA PRO A 7 -4.02 12.33 0.82
C PRO A 7 -2.64 12.99 0.89
N GLU A 8 -1.74 12.61 0.00
CA GLU A 8 -0.38 13.18 -0.16
C GLU A 8 0.52 13.09 1.10
N THR A 9 0.16 12.27 2.09
CA THR A 9 0.96 12.11 3.32
C THR A 9 2.07 11.06 3.18
N GLY A 10 2.14 10.31 2.07
CA GLY A 10 3.25 9.40 1.79
C GLY A 10 2.93 7.90 1.91
N LYS A 11 1.66 7.48 1.82
CA LYS A 11 1.27 6.05 1.79
C LYS A 11 2.03 5.27 0.73
N THR A 12 1.94 5.70 -0.53
CA THR A 12 2.61 5.06 -1.67
C THR A 12 4.14 5.07 -1.53
N THR A 13 4.73 6.12 -0.97
CA THR A 13 6.18 6.17 -0.66
C THR A 13 6.56 5.12 0.36
N PHE A 14 5.77 4.96 1.42
CA PHE A 14 5.97 3.90 2.41
C PHE A 14 5.85 2.50 1.79
N LEU A 15 4.81 2.29 0.96
CA LEU A 15 4.64 1.01 0.24
C LEU A 15 5.82 0.71 -0.71
N SER A 16 6.33 1.74 -1.41
CA SER A 16 7.52 1.58 -2.28
C SER A 16 8.71 1.07 -1.47
N HIS A 17 8.93 1.63 -0.28
CA HIS A 17 10.01 1.18 0.59
C HIS A 17 9.83 -0.27 1.06
N ILE A 18 8.63 -0.64 1.49
CA ILE A 18 8.35 -2.02 1.91
C ILE A 18 8.50 -3.00 0.75
N ALA A 19 7.93 -2.68 -0.42
CA ALA A 19 7.99 -3.55 -1.59
C ALA A 19 9.44 -3.78 -2.04
N THR A 20 10.24 -2.73 -2.17
CA THR A 20 11.63 -2.84 -2.63
C THR A 20 12.52 -3.53 -1.62
N PHE A 21 12.33 -3.26 -0.32
CA PHE A 21 13.05 -3.96 0.75
C PHE A 21 12.76 -5.46 0.75
N MET A 22 11.50 -5.85 0.61
CA MET A 22 11.11 -7.26 0.61
C MET A 22 11.47 -7.99 -0.67
N ALA A 23 11.40 -7.34 -1.84
CA ALA A 23 11.67 -7.94 -3.12
C ALA A 23 13.06 -8.57 -3.22
N GLY A 24 14.07 -7.92 -2.67
CA GLY A 24 15.44 -8.45 -2.62
C GLY A 24 15.63 -9.68 -1.72
N GLN A 25 14.67 -9.93 -0.82
CA GLN A 25 14.77 -10.99 0.20
C GLN A 25 13.92 -12.24 -0.12
N THR A 26 13.15 -12.21 -1.19
CA THR A 26 12.27 -13.31 -1.59
C THR A 26 12.55 -13.76 -3.02
N ASP A 27 12.24 -15.03 -3.32
CA ASP A 27 12.31 -15.58 -4.66
C ASP A 27 10.93 -15.67 -5.33
N ARG A 28 9.87 -15.21 -4.63
CA ARG A 28 8.50 -15.11 -5.15
C ARG A 28 8.13 -13.66 -5.35
N PRO A 29 7.30 -13.33 -6.35
CA PRO A 29 6.97 -11.95 -6.67
C PRO A 29 6.18 -11.27 -5.54
N ILE A 30 6.30 -9.93 -5.53
CA ILE A 30 5.40 -9.04 -4.83
C ILE A 30 4.43 -8.49 -5.87
N LEU A 31 3.14 -8.71 -5.68
CA LEU A 31 2.12 -8.13 -6.54
C LEU A 31 1.68 -6.80 -5.96
N TRP A 32 1.73 -5.76 -6.77
CA TRP A 32 1.27 -4.43 -6.40
C TRP A 32 0.14 -3.98 -7.31
N PHE A 33 -1.08 -3.98 -6.80
CA PHE A 33 -2.26 -3.46 -7.47
C PHE A 33 -2.41 -1.98 -7.15
N ASN A 34 -2.13 -1.14 -8.15
CA ASN A 34 -2.20 0.31 -8.07
C ASN A 34 -3.45 0.81 -8.79
N ASN A 35 -4.31 1.52 -8.08
CA ASN A 35 -5.53 2.12 -8.61
C ASN A 35 -5.75 3.56 -8.12
N GLU A 36 -4.72 4.20 -7.56
CA GLU A 36 -4.77 5.58 -7.04
C GLU A 36 -3.98 6.56 -7.91
N GLU A 37 -2.69 6.32 -8.11
CA GLU A 37 -1.79 7.19 -8.88
C GLU A 37 -1.42 6.58 -10.24
N GLN A 38 -0.76 7.37 -11.08
CA GLN A 38 -0.15 6.88 -12.32
C GLN A 38 0.99 5.90 -11.99
N GLY A 39 1.00 4.73 -12.62
CA GLY A 39 1.99 3.68 -12.37
C GLY A 39 3.43 4.13 -12.60
N GLU A 40 3.67 5.05 -13.53
CA GLU A 40 4.99 5.66 -13.73
C GLU A 40 5.52 6.36 -12.49
N LYS A 41 4.67 7.09 -11.76
CA LYS A 41 5.06 7.75 -10.51
C LYS A 41 5.39 6.74 -9.41
N VAL A 42 4.63 5.65 -9.35
CA VAL A 42 4.89 4.54 -8.42
C VAL A 42 6.25 3.90 -8.74
N ARG A 43 6.54 3.65 -10.02
CA ARG A 43 7.84 3.12 -10.47
C ARG A 43 9.00 4.05 -10.09
N VAL A 44 8.88 5.35 -10.36
CA VAL A 44 9.91 6.33 -9.98
C VAL A 44 10.19 6.28 -8.47
N ARG A 45 9.15 6.24 -7.63
CA ARG A 45 9.32 6.11 -6.17
C ARG A 45 10.00 4.80 -5.76
N SER A 46 9.70 3.71 -6.45
CA SER A 46 10.36 2.43 -6.21
C SER A 46 11.85 2.49 -6.52
N TYR A 47 12.23 3.12 -7.64
CA TYR A 47 13.65 3.39 -7.97
C TYR A 47 14.32 4.30 -6.94
N GLN A 48 13.66 5.38 -6.55
CA GLN A 48 14.17 6.29 -5.52
C GLN A 48 14.39 5.58 -4.19
N SER A 49 13.43 4.76 -3.78
CA SER A 49 13.51 3.98 -2.55
C SER A 49 14.66 2.97 -2.55
N THR A 50 14.89 2.32 -3.69
CA THR A 50 15.94 1.30 -3.83
C THR A 50 17.33 1.91 -3.93
N LEU A 51 17.48 2.97 -4.74
CA LEU A 51 18.78 3.49 -5.12
C LEU A 51 19.22 4.72 -4.31
N GLY A 52 18.31 5.32 -3.53
CA GLY A 52 18.59 6.54 -2.77
C GLY A 52 18.85 7.77 -3.65
N LEU A 53 18.32 7.79 -4.89
CA LEU A 53 18.58 8.83 -5.89
C LEU A 53 17.39 9.78 -6.01
N THR A 54 17.67 11.04 -6.31
CA THR A 54 16.65 12.02 -6.70
C THR A 54 16.15 11.78 -8.13
N THR A 55 14.99 12.30 -8.48
CA THR A 55 14.44 12.17 -9.83
C THR A 55 15.41 12.62 -10.93
N PRO A 56 16.09 13.80 -10.85
CA PRO A 56 17.09 14.17 -11.85
C PRO A 56 18.26 13.18 -11.95
N GLN A 57 18.70 12.60 -10.84
CA GLN A 57 19.78 11.61 -10.85
C GLN A 57 19.35 10.29 -11.50
N LEU A 58 18.09 9.87 -11.31
CA LEU A 58 17.56 8.69 -11.97
C LEU A 58 17.58 8.81 -13.49
N PHE A 59 17.17 9.97 -14.01
CA PHE A 59 17.12 10.21 -15.46
C PHE A 59 18.47 10.48 -16.11
N LYS A 60 19.53 10.70 -15.33
CA LYS A 60 20.88 10.95 -15.88
C LYS A 60 21.58 9.67 -16.39
N HIS A 61 21.28 8.52 -15.79
CA HIS A 61 21.91 7.23 -16.11
C HIS A 61 20.85 6.11 -16.09
N VAL A 62 19.88 6.19 -17.01
CA VAL A 62 18.68 5.34 -16.99
C VAL A 62 19.03 3.85 -17.01
N ASP A 63 19.83 3.40 -17.98
CA ASP A 63 20.15 1.98 -18.16
C ASP A 63 20.92 1.39 -16.96
N ASP A 64 21.86 2.15 -16.39
CA ASP A 64 22.60 1.70 -15.20
C ASP A 64 21.71 1.67 -13.97
N ASN A 65 20.84 2.65 -13.79
CA ASN A 65 19.89 2.69 -12.68
C ASN A 65 18.86 1.58 -12.79
N GLU A 66 18.39 1.25 -13.99
CA GLU A 66 17.48 0.11 -14.21
C GLU A 66 18.17 -1.21 -13.84
N ARG A 67 19.38 -1.44 -14.33
CA ARG A 67 20.16 -2.63 -13.98
C ARG A 67 20.33 -2.77 -12.47
N ARG A 68 20.77 -1.70 -11.78
CA ARG A 68 20.95 -1.69 -10.32
C ARG A 68 19.64 -1.94 -9.56
N TYR A 69 18.54 -1.38 -10.04
CA TYR A 69 17.21 -1.61 -9.48
C TYR A 69 16.80 -3.08 -9.62
N LEU A 70 16.94 -3.66 -10.81
CA LEU A 70 16.62 -5.07 -11.06
C LEU A 70 17.52 -6.01 -10.25
N GLU A 71 18.80 -5.73 -10.12
CA GLU A 71 19.70 -6.49 -9.25
C GLU A 71 19.24 -6.43 -7.78
N ALA A 72 18.92 -5.25 -7.26
CA ALA A 72 18.52 -5.07 -5.87
C ALA A 72 17.15 -5.70 -5.54
N THR A 73 16.21 -5.63 -6.47
CA THR A 73 14.83 -6.16 -6.30
C THR A 73 14.64 -7.56 -6.88
N LYS A 74 15.66 -8.13 -7.54
CA LYS A 74 15.60 -9.39 -8.32
C LYS A 74 14.50 -9.36 -9.40
N GLY A 75 14.01 -8.20 -9.80
CA GLY A 75 12.86 -8.07 -10.70
C GLY A 75 11.53 -8.58 -10.11
N ASN A 76 11.46 -8.77 -8.79
CA ASN A 76 10.34 -9.44 -8.12
C ASN A 76 9.14 -8.52 -7.81
N ILE A 77 9.07 -7.30 -8.36
CA ILE A 77 7.91 -6.42 -8.18
C ILE A 77 7.10 -6.38 -9.47
N LEU A 78 5.87 -6.91 -9.42
CA LEU A 78 4.92 -6.88 -10.52
C LEU A 78 3.85 -5.82 -10.21
N LEU A 79 3.92 -4.69 -10.92
CA LEU A 79 2.99 -3.57 -10.76
C LEU A 79 1.85 -3.68 -11.78
N TYR A 80 0.64 -3.85 -11.28
CA TYR A 80 -0.61 -3.82 -12.03
C TYR A 80 -1.27 -2.45 -11.87
N ASP A 81 -1.18 -1.63 -12.91
CA ASP A 81 -1.71 -0.26 -12.92
C ASP A 81 -3.08 -0.24 -13.59
N ASP A 82 -4.13 -0.45 -12.81
CA ASP A 82 -5.51 -0.49 -13.28
C ASP A 82 -6.46 0.16 -12.27
N ALA A 83 -7.01 1.31 -12.64
CA ALA A 83 -7.96 2.08 -11.80
C ALA A 83 -9.28 1.34 -11.55
N SER A 84 -9.58 0.26 -12.27
CA SER A 84 -10.87 -0.44 -12.22
C SER A 84 -10.77 -1.94 -11.99
N ILE A 85 -9.65 -2.40 -11.43
CA ILE A 85 -9.38 -3.81 -11.23
C ILE A 85 -10.50 -4.52 -10.44
N TYR A 86 -10.85 -5.70 -10.90
CA TYR A 86 -11.93 -6.52 -10.35
C TYR A 86 -11.39 -7.61 -9.45
N ARG A 87 -12.10 -7.96 -8.37
CA ARG A 87 -11.66 -8.99 -7.40
C ARG A 87 -11.33 -10.34 -8.06
N GLY A 88 -12.10 -10.74 -9.08
CA GLY A 88 -11.86 -12.01 -9.79
C GLY A 88 -10.55 -12.03 -10.55
N ASP A 89 -10.14 -10.90 -11.13
CA ASP A 89 -8.85 -10.76 -11.80
C ASP A 89 -7.71 -10.82 -10.79
N VAL A 90 -7.86 -10.15 -9.66
CA VAL A 90 -6.90 -10.20 -8.54
C VAL A 90 -6.70 -11.63 -8.05
N GLU A 91 -7.80 -12.36 -7.82
CA GLU A 91 -7.75 -13.78 -7.36
C GLU A 91 -7.04 -14.68 -8.37
N THR A 92 -7.27 -14.45 -9.67
CA THR A 92 -6.62 -15.20 -10.74
C THR A 92 -5.11 -14.92 -10.78
N ILE A 93 -4.72 -13.66 -10.73
CA ILE A 93 -3.32 -13.23 -10.73
C ILE A 93 -2.58 -13.77 -9.48
N ILE A 94 -3.20 -13.74 -8.30
CA ILE A 94 -2.61 -14.29 -7.07
C ILE A 94 -2.38 -15.80 -7.20
N LYS A 95 -3.34 -16.55 -7.74
CA LYS A 95 -3.21 -18.00 -7.95
C LYS A 95 -2.12 -18.35 -8.95
N GLU A 96 -2.00 -17.58 -10.03
CA GLU A 96 -1.00 -17.76 -11.07
C GLU A 96 0.42 -17.52 -10.57
N HIS A 97 0.63 -16.40 -9.89
CA HIS A 97 1.97 -15.96 -9.48
C HIS A 97 2.42 -16.47 -8.12
N GLN A 98 1.52 -16.93 -7.26
CA GLN A 98 1.81 -17.38 -5.88
C GLN A 98 2.76 -16.42 -5.13
N PRO A 99 2.37 -15.14 -4.95
CA PRO A 99 3.26 -14.10 -4.46
C PRO A 99 3.71 -14.33 -3.01
N SER A 100 4.77 -13.63 -2.61
CA SER A 100 5.21 -13.52 -1.21
C SER A 100 4.49 -12.42 -0.45
N LEU A 101 3.96 -11.42 -1.17
CA LEU A 101 3.22 -10.28 -0.62
C LEU A 101 2.28 -9.74 -1.70
N VAL A 102 1.08 -9.30 -1.28
CA VAL A 102 0.17 -8.50 -2.11
C VAL A 102 0.01 -7.11 -1.50
N ILE A 103 0.12 -6.08 -2.33
CA ILE A 103 -0.10 -4.69 -1.99
C ILE A 103 -1.30 -4.16 -2.77
N PHE A 104 -2.25 -3.52 -2.07
CA PHE A 104 -3.38 -2.79 -2.67
C PHE A 104 -3.26 -1.29 -2.37
N ASP A 105 -3.04 -0.49 -3.40
CA ASP A 105 -2.95 0.97 -3.30
C ASP A 105 -3.97 1.64 -4.24
N GLN A 106 -5.23 1.81 -3.84
CA GLN A 106 -5.97 1.64 -2.57
C GLN A 106 -6.86 0.38 -2.56
N ILE A 107 -6.98 -0.28 -1.40
CA ILE A 107 -7.85 -1.45 -1.27
C ILE A 107 -9.34 -1.09 -1.41
N ASP A 108 -9.75 0.06 -0.94
CA ASP A 108 -11.15 0.55 -0.98
C ASP A 108 -11.71 0.71 -2.40
N LYS A 109 -10.87 0.72 -3.43
CA LYS A 109 -11.25 0.89 -4.84
C LYS A 109 -11.36 -0.42 -5.62
N ILE A 110 -11.09 -1.56 -5.01
CA ILE A 110 -11.25 -2.88 -5.67
C ILE A 110 -12.72 -3.12 -5.96
N ARG A 111 -13.05 -3.49 -7.20
CA ARG A 111 -14.42 -3.68 -7.67
C ARG A 111 -14.89 -5.13 -7.52
N GLY A 112 -16.20 -5.33 -7.69
CA GLY A 112 -16.84 -6.66 -7.66
C GLY A 112 -17.42 -7.04 -6.31
N PHE A 113 -17.74 -6.04 -5.48
CA PHE A 113 -18.44 -6.22 -4.21
C PHE A 113 -19.75 -5.44 -4.22
N ASP A 114 -20.85 -6.16 -4.10
CA ASP A 114 -22.19 -5.58 -4.08
C ASP A 114 -22.77 -5.65 -2.67
N ALA A 115 -23.35 -4.56 -2.20
CA ALA A 115 -24.14 -4.51 -0.97
C ALA A 115 -25.15 -3.36 -1.07
N ASP A 116 -26.23 -3.45 -0.29
CA ASP A 116 -27.29 -2.43 -0.25
C ASP A 116 -26.81 -1.09 0.33
N ARG A 117 -25.68 -1.11 1.03
CA ARG A 117 -25.10 0.09 1.67
C ARG A 117 -23.58 0.15 1.44
N PRO A 118 -23.01 1.35 1.19
CA PRO A 118 -21.59 1.51 0.96
C PRO A 118 -20.69 1.00 2.09
N ASP A 119 -21.09 1.19 3.36
CA ASP A 119 -20.31 0.72 4.51
C ASP A 119 -20.20 -0.82 4.57
N LEU A 120 -21.20 -1.55 4.07
CA LEU A 120 -21.15 -2.99 3.96
C LEU A 120 -20.23 -3.46 2.82
N VAL A 121 -20.12 -2.67 1.74
CA VAL A 121 -19.17 -2.96 0.66
C VAL A 121 -17.75 -2.97 1.21
N PHE A 122 -17.35 -1.96 1.97
CA PHE A 122 -16.01 -1.92 2.60
C PHE A 122 -15.80 -3.12 3.54
N GLY A 123 -16.77 -3.48 4.34
CA GLY A 123 -16.68 -4.66 5.19
C GLY A 123 -16.37 -5.93 4.39
N ARG A 124 -17.05 -6.15 3.25
CA ARG A 124 -16.81 -7.29 2.35
C ARG A 124 -15.42 -7.25 1.70
N ILE A 125 -14.92 -6.08 1.31
CA ILE A 125 -13.57 -5.92 0.74
C ILE A 125 -12.52 -6.37 1.76
N TYR A 126 -12.60 -5.90 3.00
CA TYR A 126 -11.61 -6.23 4.03
C TYR A 126 -11.70 -7.68 4.50
N GLN A 127 -12.91 -8.25 4.58
CA GLN A 127 -13.10 -9.67 4.83
C GLN A 127 -12.47 -10.52 3.72
N TRP A 128 -12.73 -10.20 2.46
CA TRP A 128 -12.12 -10.86 1.31
C TRP A 128 -10.58 -10.78 1.34
N ALA A 129 -10.02 -9.60 1.63
CA ALA A 129 -8.58 -9.46 1.74
C ALA A 129 -8.01 -10.31 2.89
N ARG A 130 -8.73 -10.45 4.00
CA ARG A 130 -8.35 -11.36 5.08
C ARG A 130 -8.39 -12.83 4.66
N GLU A 131 -9.39 -13.24 3.90
CA GLU A 131 -9.50 -14.59 3.34
C GLU A 131 -8.33 -14.89 2.40
N LEU A 132 -8.01 -13.98 1.49
CA LEU A 132 -6.82 -14.09 0.62
C LEU A 132 -5.52 -14.19 1.44
N ALA A 133 -5.41 -13.38 2.50
CA ALA A 133 -4.22 -13.40 3.36
C ALA A 133 -4.03 -14.74 4.08
N LYS A 134 -5.12 -15.40 4.45
CA LYS A 134 -5.08 -16.74 5.07
C LYS A 134 -4.77 -17.85 4.08
N LEU A 135 -5.22 -17.71 2.83
CA LEU A 135 -5.11 -18.75 1.82
C LEU A 135 -3.80 -18.69 1.03
N HIS A 136 -3.22 -17.52 0.85
CA HIS A 136 -2.12 -17.33 -0.09
C HIS A 136 -0.87 -16.70 0.55
N CYS A 137 -0.91 -15.42 0.94
CA CYS A 137 0.24 -14.68 1.44
C CYS A 137 -0.19 -13.42 2.21
N PRO A 138 0.72 -12.78 2.96
CA PRO A 138 0.44 -11.49 3.59
C PRO A 138 -0.10 -10.44 2.61
N ILE A 139 -1.04 -9.62 3.10
CA ILE A 139 -1.64 -8.52 2.34
C ILE A 139 -1.46 -7.21 3.10
N ILE A 140 -1.05 -6.17 2.38
CA ILE A 140 -1.00 -4.79 2.83
C ILE A 140 -1.93 -3.96 1.95
N GLY A 141 -2.98 -3.38 2.54
CA GLY A 141 -3.84 -2.42 1.86
C GLY A 141 -3.54 -0.98 2.29
N THR A 142 -3.89 -0.01 1.46
CA THR A 142 -4.00 1.39 1.90
C THR A 142 -5.45 1.86 1.89
N CYS A 143 -5.78 2.77 2.81
CA CYS A 143 -7.03 3.51 2.79
C CYS A 143 -6.83 4.96 3.25
N GLN A 144 -7.87 5.76 3.19
CA GLN A 144 -7.80 7.16 3.57
C GLN A 144 -8.07 7.35 5.08
N SER A 145 -7.49 8.41 5.63
CA SER A 145 -7.93 9.01 6.88
C SER A 145 -9.08 9.98 6.60
N ASP A 146 -10.03 10.11 7.51
CA ASP A 146 -11.06 11.14 7.44
C ASP A 146 -10.49 12.56 7.76
N GLY A 147 -11.34 13.58 7.66
CA GLY A 147 -10.94 14.97 7.86
C GLY A 147 -10.38 15.28 9.25
N THR A 148 -10.73 14.47 10.26
CA THR A 148 -10.24 14.67 11.63
C THR A 148 -8.77 14.33 11.81
N GLY A 149 -8.17 13.61 10.84
CA GLY A 149 -6.74 13.29 10.80
C GLY A 149 -5.86 14.39 10.21
N GLU A 150 -6.43 15.52 9.77
CA GLU A 150 -5.65 16.63 9.19
C GLU A 150 -4.77 17.29 10.26
N GLY A 151 -3.47 17.42 9.97
CA GLY A 151 -2.49 18.02 10.90
C GLY A 151 -2.19 17.20 12.15
N VAL A 152 -2.70 15.97 12.26
CA VAL A 152 -2.50 15.10 13.41
C VAL A 152 -1.20 14.29 13.26
N LYS A 153 -0.28 14.41 14.23
CA LYS A 153 0.97 13.64 14.28
C LYS A 153 0.71 12.14 14.43
N TRP A 154 -0.09 11.76 15.40
CA TRP A 154 -0.31 10.35 15.78
C TRP A 154 -1.71 9.91 15.41
N LEU A 155 -1.89 9.44 14.18
CA LEU A 155 -3.17 8.92 13.74
C LEU A 155 -3.54 7.64 14.48
N THR A 156 -4.75 7.61 15.03
CA THR A 156 -5.32 6.43 15.68
C THR A 156 -6.45 5.84 14.84
N MET A 157 -6.92 4.65 15.18
CA MET A 157 -8.03 3.98 14.49
C MET A 157 -9.29 4.84 14.35
N SER A 158 -9.51 5.83 15.23
CA SER A 158 -10.65 6.75 15.14
C SER A 158 -10.60 7.67 13.92
N HIS A 159 -9.42 7.88 13.32
CA HIS A 159 -9.22 8.70 12.12
C HIS A 159 -9.33 7.92 10.80
N VAL A 160 -9.58 6.60 10.82
CA VAL A 160 -9.81 5.82 9.60
C VAL A 160 -11.10 6.29 8.94
N ALA A 161 -11.07 6.60 7.63
CA ALA A 161 -12.26 6.98 6.89
C ALA A 161 -13.18 5.78 6.67
N GLU A 162 -14.49 6.03 6.68
CA GLU A 162 -15.57 5.10 6.32
C GLU A 162 -15.49 3.72 6.97
N ALA A 163 -16.62 3.11 7.28
CA ALA A 163 -16.72 1.74 7.78
C ALA A 163 -15.65 1.36 8.85
N LYS A 164 -15.31 2.28 9.74
CA LYS A 164 -14.19 2.18 10.69
C LYS A 164 -14.15 0.84 11.42
N THR A 165 -15.27 0.39 11.97
CA THR A 165 -15.35 -0.82 12.78
C THR A 165 -15.10 -2.08 11.95
N SER A 166 -15.70 -2.20 10.76
CA SER A 166 -15.55 -3.39 9.92
C SER A 166 -14.14 -3.50 9.34
N LYS A 167 -13.55 -2.39 8.86
CA LYS A 167 -12.16 -2.37 8.40
C LYS A 167 -11.20 -2.81 9.50
N GLN A 168 -11.37 -2.24 10.69
CA GLN A 168 -10.51 -2.54 11.84
C GLN A 168 -10.64 -3.96 12.36
N ALA A 169 -11.84 -4.56 12.28
CA ALA A 169 -12.09 -5.92 12.73
C ALA A 169 -11.23 -6.93 11.95
N GLU A 170 -11.10 -6.74 10.65
CA GLU A 170 -10.44 -7.67 9.74
C GLU A 170 -8.90 -7.54 9.69
N ALA A 171 -8.32 -6.45 10.21
CA ALA A 171 -6.88 -6.24 10.20
C ALA A 171 -6.18 -6.85 11.43
N ASP A 172 -5.01 -7.45 11.22
CA ASP A 172 -4.12 -7.90 12.30
C ASP A 172 -3.23 -6.76 12.82
N TRP A 173 -2.86 -5.83 11.96
CA TRP A 173 -2.17 -4.60 12.32
C TRP A 173 -2.69 -3.41 11.50
N ILE A 174 -2.59 -2.22 12.08
CA ILE A 174 -3.03 -0.96 11.49
C ILE A 174 -1.97 0.11 11.77
N LEU A 175 -1.44 0.71 10.71
CA LEU A 175 -0.45 1.79 10.76
C LEU A 175 -1.06 3.10 10.28
N GLY A 176 -1.04 4.13 11.12
CA GLY A 176 -1.35 5.50 10.74
C GLY A 176 -0.09 6.27 10.37
N ILE A 177 -0.10 6.97 9.23
CA ILE A 177 0.94 7.92 8.85
C ILE A 177 0.40 9.34 9.02
N GLY A 178 0.87 10.04 10.03
CA GLY A 178 0.48 11.41 10.34
C GLY A 178 1.47 12.44 9.82
N LYS A 179 1.00 13.69 9.71
CA LYS A 179 1.80 14.87 9.36
C LYS A 179 1.40 16.01 10.28
N SER A 180 2.38 16.75 10.80
CA SER A 180 2.14 17.95 11.61
C SER A 180 2.06 19.18 10.73
N ASN A 181 1.29 20.18 11.18
CA ASN A 181 1.27 21.53 10.62
C ASN A 181 2.25 22.47 11.36
N GLU A 182 3.05 21.96 12.31
CA GLU A 182 4.07 22.76 12.99
C GLU A 182 5.23 23.08 12.05
N GLY A 183 5.69 24.34 12.07
CA GLY A 183 6.85 24.76 11.27
C GLY A 183 8.09 23.93 11.55
N GLY A 184 8.85 23.62 10.48
CA GLY A 184 10.05 22.76 10.55
C GLY A 184 9.78 21.25 10.57
N THR A 185 8.51 20.83 10.38
CA THR A 185 8.12 19.41 10.30
C THR A 185 7.53 19.03 8.95
N GLU A 186 7.67 19.86 7.93
CA GLU A 186 7.03 19.72 6.62
C GLU A 186 7.40 18.36 5.95
N ASP A 187 8.65 17.93 6.11
CA ASP A 187 9.19 16.69 5.56
C ASP A 187 9.12 15.51 6.53
N VAL A 188 8.64 15.74 7.76
CA VAL A 188 8.54 14.68 8.77
C VAL A 188 7.22 13.95 8.67
N ARG A 189 7.25 12.63 8.83
CA ARG A 189 6.06 11.78 8.94
C ARG A 189 6.13 11.00 10.24
N PHE A 190 4.97 10.87 10.88
CA PHE A 190 4.83 10.23 12.18
C PHE A 190 4.09 8.91 12.00
N PHE A 191 4.72 7.82 12.43
CA PHE A 191 4.18 6.47 12.31
C PHE A 191 3.58 6.02 13.64
N ASN A 192 2.31 5.65 13.65
CA ASN A 192 1.61 5.11 14.82
C ASN A 192 0.99 3.75 14.51
N ILE A 193 1.47 2.71 15.17
CA ILE A 193 0.84 1.38 15.11
C ILE A 193 -0.34 1.41 16.07
N SER A 194 -1.54 1.67 15.55
CA SER A 194 -2.78 1.79 16.34
C SER A 194 -3.43 0.45 16.66
N LYS A 195 -3.03 -0.63 15.97
CA LYS A 195 -3.43 -2.01 16.25
C LYS A 195 -2.29 -2.95 15.92
N ASN A 196 -2.04 -3.93 16.79
CA ASN A 196 -1.09 -5.00 16.55
C ASN A 196 -1.54 -6.28 17.27
N LYS A 197 -1.91 -7.30 16.49
CA LYS A 197 -2.25 -8.64 16.99
C LYS A 197 -1.11 -9.66 16.81
N LEU A 198 0.04 -9.21 16.29
CA LEU A 198 1.17 -10.09 15.95
C LEU A 198 2.18 -10.22 17.11
N MET A 199 1.91 -9.50 18.19
CA MET A 199 2.73 -9.50 19.41
C MET A 199 1.96 -10.09 20.56
#